data_695ec638a22f4c61125668ad2af33d46
#
_entry.id   695ec638a22f4c61125668ad2af33d46
#
_cell.length_a   1.000
_cell.length_b   1.000
_cell.length_c   1.000
_cell.angle_alpha   90.00
_cell.angle_beta   90.00
_cell.angle_gamma   90.00
#
_symmetry.space_group_name_H-M   'P 1'
#
loop_
_entity.id
_entity.type
_entity.pdbx_description
1 polymer ?
#
loop_
_entity_poly.entity_id
_entity_poly.type
_entity_poly.pdbx_seq_one_letter_code
_entity_poly.pdbx_strand_id
1 'polypeptide(L)'
;AIFIYVGVEVGIPGTLNFYLSDTSANGGGLDPATAVKIGGFVAGTYWFLMLVGRFSAGFIADKVSSKAMMIVTASFGIFLILLAMVLGKSTTMDMPVFTGSSFQLVTVPIAAPLLVLCGLCTSVMWSSIFNLANEGLGKYSAAASGIFMMMVVGGGLLPLLQNFIADYSSYMFSYIVPLIALAFMCFYAVIGSKNVNKDIPVD
;
A
#
# COMPACT_ATOMS: atom_id res chain seq x y z
N ALA A 1 -11.47 -4.48 -6.92
CA ALA A 1 -10.60 -3.45 -6.31
C ALA A 1 -10.00 -3.94 -4.99
N ILE A 2 -10.80 -4.40 -4.01
CA ILE A 2 -10.28 -4.75 -2.67
C ILE A 2 -9.20 -5.85 -2.69
N PHE A 3 -9.37 -6.89 -3.50
CA PHE A 3 -8.35 -7.93 -3.71
C PHE A 3 -6.97 -7.34 -4.05
N ILE A 4 -6.96 -6.43 -5.02
CA ILE A 4 -5.74 -5.78 -5.50
C ILE A 4 -5.19 -4.81 -4.43
N TYR A 5 -6.07 -4.05 -3.79
CA TYR A 5 -5.67 -3.13 -2.73
C TYR A 5 -4.97 -3.82 -1.55
N VAL A 6 -5.57 -4.91 -1.02
CA VAL A 6 -4.96 -5.63 0.12
C VAL A 6 -3.60 -6.22 -0.27
N GLY A 7 -3.46 -6.64 -1.52
CA GLY A 7 -2.17 -7.06 -2.06
C GLY A 7 -1.12 -5.96 -2.05
N VAL A 8 -1.49 -4.73 -2.38
CA VAL A 8 -0.59 -3.56 -2.29
C VAL A 8 -0.26 -3.23 -0.83
N GLU A 9 -1.28 -3.21 0.03
CA GLU A 9 -1.16 -2.88 1.45
C GLU A 9 -0.16 -3.78 2.17
N VAL A 10 -0.18 -5.08 1.87
CA VAL A 10 0.73 -6.08 2.46
C VAL A 10 2.05 -6.19 1.68
N GLY A 11 1.98 -6.10 0.36
CA GLY A 11 3.12 -6.32 -0.52
C GLY A 11 4.20 -5.25 -0.39
N ILE A 12 3.84 -3.97 -0.29
CA ILE A 12 4.82 -2.89 -0.17
C ILE A 12 5.69 -3.06 1.08
N PRO A 13 5.15 -3.11 2.32
CA PRO A 13 5.99 -3.23 3.51
C PRO A 13 6.65 -4.62 3.65
N GLY A 14 6.00 -5.69 3.18
CA GLY A 14 6.54 -7.04 3.24
C GLY A 14 7.79 -7.18 2.37
N THR A 15 7.72 -6.80 1.10
CA THR A 15 8.87 -6.82 0.20
C THR A 15 9.96 -5.84 0.63
N LEU A 16 9.58 -4.67 1.19
CA LEU A 16 10.54 -3.72 1.76
C LEU A 16 11.31 -4.32 2.92
N ASN A 17 10.63 -5.06 3.82
CA ASN A 17 11.28 -5.77 4.91
C ASN A 17 12.29 -6.79 4.38
N PHE A 18 11.93 -7.61 3.39
CA PHE A 18 12.84 -8.56 2.77
C PHE A 18 14.03 -7.86 2.13
N TYR A 19 13.80 -6.79 1.36
CA TYR A 19 14.86 -5.99 0.74
C TYR A 19 15.87 -5.46 1.76
N LEU A 20 15.41 -4.90 2.89
CA LEU A 20 16.29 -4.37 3.92
C LEU A 20 16.97 -5.44 4.75
N SER A 21 16.33 -6.60 4.93
CA SER A 21 16.87 -7.73 5.68
C SER A 21 17.85 -8.57 4.87
N ASP A 22 17.81 -8.48 3.54
CA ASP A 22 18.72 -9.22 2.65
C ASP A 22 20.11 -8.57 2.68
N THR A 23 21.10 -9.34 3.13
CA THR A 23 22.51 -8.93 3.21
C THR A 23 23.31 -9.21 1.94
N SER A 24 22.67 -9.79 0.93
CA SER A 24 23.28 -10.01 -0.38
C SER A 24 23.45 -8.71 -1.18
N ALA A 25 24.13 -8.81 -2.33
CA ALA A 25 24.29 -7.68 -3.24
C ALA A 25 22.95 -7.12 -3.78
N ASN A 26 21.87 -7.93 -3.76
CA ASN A 26 20.54 -7.53 -4.21
C ASN A 26 19.76 -6.79 -3.10
N GLY A 27 20.16 -6.92 -1.86
CA GLY A 27 19.51 -6.29 -0.70
C GLY A 27 19.84 -4.81 -0.53
N GLY A 28 19.34 -4.23 0.56
CA GLY A 28 19.45 -2.82 0.89
C GLY A 28 20.84 -2.34 1.33
N GLY A 29 21.80 -3.26 1.48
CA GLY A 29 23.18 -2.92 1.88
C GLY A 29 23.35 -2.54 3.35
N LEU A 30 22.42 -2.99 4.21
CA LEU A 30 22.52 -2.80 5.66
C LEU A 30 23.52 -3.77 6.29
N ASP A 31 24.03 -3.39 7.48
CA ASP A 31 24.89 -4.27 8.28
C ASP A 31 24.14 -5.56 8.68
N PRO A 32 24.71 -6.75 8.41
CA PRO A 32 24.07 -8.04 8.71
C PRO A 32 23.60 -8.21 10.15
N ALA A 33 24.30 -7.60 11.10
CA ALA A 33 23.94 -7.69 12.53
C ALA A 33 22.64 -6.93 12.87
N THR A 34 22.25 -5.97 12.06
CA THR A 34 21.12 -5.07 12.34
C THR A 34 20.04 -5.07 11.25
N ALA A 35 20.33 -5.61 10.06
CA ALA A 35 19.47 -5.56 8.87
C ALA A 35 18.03 -6.05 9.16
N VAL A 36 17.86 -7.23 9.76
CA VAL A 36 16.55 -7.81 10.06
C VAL A 36 15.76 -6.93 11.03
N LYS A 37 16.43 -6.37 12.06
CA LYS A 37 15.81 -5.48 13.04
C LYS A 37 15.37 -4.17 12.40
N ILE A 38 16.23 -3.57 11.60
CA ILE A 38 15.93 -2.32 10.86
C ILE A 38 14.80 -2.56 9.87
N GLY A 39 14.85 -3.63 9.08
CA GLY A 39 13.78 -4.00 8.15
C GLY A 39 12.42 -4.14 8.83
N GLY A 40 12.37 -4.79 9.99
CA GLY A 40 11.16 -4.88 10.80
C GLY A 40 10.64 -3.53 11.30
N PHE A 41 11.51 -2.64 11.78
CA PHE A 41 11.11 -1.31 12.23
C PHE A 41 10.64 -0.41 11.09
N VAL A 42 11.28 -0.49 9.92
CA VAL A 42 10.87 0.25 8.73
C VAL A 42 9.49 -0.21 8.25
N ALA A 43 9.26 -1.51 8.17
CA ALA A 43 7.93 -2.06 7.88
C ALA A 43 6.88 -1.66 8.94
N GLY A 44 7.24 -1.68 10.22
CA GLY A 44 6.41 -1.20 11.32
C GLY A 44 6.04 0.29 11.17
N THR A 45 6.97 1.10 10.67
CA THR A 45 6.75 2.54 10.41
C THR A 45 5.75 2.76 9.27
N TYR A 46 5.75 1.92 8.24
CA TYR A 46 4.70 1.95 7.21
C TYR A 46 3.30 1.76 7.82
N TRP A 47 3.13 0.76 8.68
CA TRP A 47 1.85 0.50 9.37
C TRP A 47 1.46 1.63 10.31
N PHE A 48 2.45 2.22 11.00
CA PHE A 48 2.23 3.39 11.84
C PHE A 48 1.73 4.59 11.01
N LEU A 49 2.37 4.90 9.87
CA LEU A 49 1.91 5.98 8.99
C LEU A 49 0.52 5.69 8.41
N MET A 50 0.21 4.43 8.13
CA MET A 50 -1.13 4.06 7.69
C MET A 50 -2.18 4.29 8.79
N LEU A 51 -1.85 4.02 10.05
CA LEU A 51 -2.72 4.36 11.19
C LEU A 51 -2.96 5.87 11.26
N VAL A 52 -1.89 6.66 11.20
CA VAL A 52 -1.97 8.14 11.20
C VAL A 52 -2.82 8.64 10.02
N GLY A 53 -2.62 8.09 8.84
CA GLY A 53 -3.41 8.42 7.66
C GLY A 53 -4.89 8.09 7.79
N ARG A 54 -5.24 6.93 8.34
CA ARG A 54 -6.63 6.54 8.63
C ARG A 54 -7.30 7.48 9.62
N PHE A 55 -6.58 7.81 10.69
CA PHE A 55 -7.09 8.77 11.69
C PHE A 55 -7.31 10.15 11.08
N SER A 56 -6.32 10.66 10.32
CA SER A 56 -6.43 11.97 9.65
C SER A 56 -7.54 12.01 8.61
N ALA A 57 -7.74 10.91 7.87
CA ALA A 57 -8.79 10.79 6.88
C ALA A 57 -10.20 10.90 7.48
N GLY A 58 -10.40 10.46 8.73
CA GLY A 58 -11.66 10.61 9.45
C GLY A 58 -12.15 12.07 9.54
N PHE A 59 -11.23 13.04 9.64
CA PHE A 59 -11.58 14.46 9.72
C PHE A 59 -11.96 15.10 8.38
N ILE A 60 -11.59 14.46 7.29
CA ILE A 60 -11.81 14.99 5.91
C ILE A 60 -12.83 14.18 5.12
N ALA A 61 -13.21 13.00 5.62
CA ALA A 61 -14.10 12.06 4.92
C ALA A 61 -15.46 12.67 4.51
N ASP A 62 -16.01 13.57 5.33
CA ASP A 62 -17.26 14.26 5.04
C ASP A 62 -17.12 15.37 4.01
N LYS A 63 -15.89 15.83 3.73
CA LYS A 63 -15.61 16.97 2.86
C LYS A 63 -15.10 16.56 1.48
N VAL A 64 -14.54 15.36 1.36
CA VAL A 64 -13.87 14.88 0.14
C VAL A 64 -14.48 13.54 -0.26
N SER A 65 -14.90 13.42 -1.52
CA SER A 65 -15.48 12.18 -2.02
C SER A 65 -14.46 11.03 -1.99
N SER A 66 -14.93 9.81 -1.71
CA SER A 66 -14.12 8.57 -1.73
C SER A 66 -13.37 8.41 -3.06
N LYS A 67 -14.01 8.81 -4.17
CA LYS A 67 -13.40 8.81 -5.50
C LYS A 67 -12.20 9.74 -5.60
N ALA A 68 -12.33 10.99 -5.14
CA ALA A 68 -11.25 11.97 -5.17
C ALA A 68 -10.10 11.56 -4.25
N MET A 69 -10.39 11.10 -3.04
CA MET A 69 -9.38 10.59 -2.12
C MET A 69 -8.57 9.46 -2.77
N MET A 70 -9.25 8.49 -3.39
CA MET A 70 -8.58 7.35 -4.00
C MET A 70 -7.71 7.74 -5.21
N ILE A 71 -8.17 8.65 -6.06
CA ILE A 71 -7.39 9.15 -7.21
C ILE A 71 -6.11 9.85 -6.73
N VAL A 72 -6.24 10.77 -5.78
CA VAL A 72 -5.09 11.54 -5.27
C VAL A 72 -4.07 10.63 -4.61
N THR A 73 -4.51 9.76 -3.70
CA THR A 73 -3.60 8.88 -2.97
C THR A 73 -2.98 7.80 -3.85
N ALA A 74 -3.73 7.23 -4.80
CA ALA A 74 -3.16 6.26 -5.75
C ALA A 74 -2.15 6.92 -6.68
N SER A 75 -2.44 8.11 -7.22
CA SER A 75 -1.51 8.84 -8.08
C SER A 75 -0.22 9.22 -7.34
N PHE A 76 -0.34 9.67 -6.09
CA PHE A 76 0.83 9.99 -5.26
C PHE A 76 1.63 8.73 -4.90
N GLY A 77 0.95 7.61 -4.60
CA GLY A 77 1.60 6.33 -4.38
C GLY A 77 2.37 5.83 -5.62
N ILE A 78 1.79 5.97 -6.81
CA ILE A 78 2.47 5.67 -8.08
C ILE A 78 3.75 6.49 -8.21
N PHE A 79 3.67 7.80 -7.96
CA PHE A 79 4.84 8.69 -8.01
C PHE A 79 5.94 8.25 -7.03
N LEU A 80 5.59 7.94 -5.78
CA LEU A 80 6.55 7.48 -4.77
C LEU A 80 7.20 6.15 -5.16
N ILE A 81 6.43 5.19 -5.67
CA ILE A 81 6.97 3.88 -6.10
C ILE A 81 7.90 4.07 -7.29
N LEU A 82 7.53 4.84 -8.30
CA LEU A 82 8.41 5.12 -9.44
C LEU A 82 9.73 5.75 -8.99
N LEU A 83 9.66 6.71 -8.09
CA LEU A 83 10.85 7.36 -7.54
C LEU A 83 11.72 6.37 -6.76
N ALA A 84 11.10 5.49 -5.95
CA ALA A 84 11.80 4.45 -5.22
C ALA A 84 12.47 3.44 -6.16
N MET A 85 11.79 3.02 -7.24
CA MET A 85 12.36 2.10 -8.24
C MET A 85 13.55 2.70 -8.97
N VAL A 86 13.51 4.00 -9.30
CA VAL A 86 14.59 4.70 -10.01
C VAL A 86 15.78 4.96 -9.08
N LEU A 87 15.53 5.46 -7.88
CA LEU A 87 16.59 5.83 -6.94
C LEU A 87 17.19 4.59 -6.23
N GLY A 88 16.38 3.59 -5.90
CA GLY A 88 16.82 2.34 -5.29
C GLY A 88 17.71 2.56 -4.07
N LYS A 89 18.97 2.11 -4.18
CA LYS A 89 20.03 2.29 -3.18
C LYS A 89 21.11 3.29 -3.59
N SER A 90 20.81 4.21 -4.51
CA SER A 90 21.78 5.20 -5.02
C SER A 90 22.36 6.08 -3.92
N THR A 91 21.54 6.39 -2.92
CA THR A 91 21.92 7.17 -1.74
C THR A 91 21.29 6.57 -0.50
N THR A 92 21.86 6.89 0.65
CA THR A 92 21.28 6.56 1.96
C THR A 92 20.83 7.84 2.66
N MET A 93 19.83 7.72 3.52
CA MET A 93 19.39 8.83 4.37
C MET A 93 18.94 8.31 5.73
N ASP A 94 19.00 9.21 6.72
CA ASP A 94 18.47 8.92 8.05
C ASP A 94 16.96 9.13 8.06
N MET A 95 16.22 8.13 8.49
CA MET A 95 14.78 8.23 8.68
C MET A 95 14.37 7.83 10.10
N PRO A 96 13.36 8.49 10.68
CA PRO A 96 12.79 8.05 11.94
C PRO A 96 11.98 6.77 11.72
N VAL A 97 12.27 5.74 12.50
CA VAL A 97 11.50 4.49 12.51
C VAL A 97 10.80 4.30 13.85
N PHE A 98 9.59 3.77 13.80
CA PHE A 98 8.81 3.46 14.98
C PHE A 98 9.22 2.11 15.54
N THR A 99 9.67 2.07 16.80
CA THR A 99 10.17 0.86 17.47
C THR A 99 9.13 0.20 18.39
N GLY A 100 7.88 0.66 18.31
CA GLY A 100 6.79 0.20 19.19
C GLY A 100 6.56 1.11 20.40
N SER A 101 7.59 1.77 20.92
CA SER A 101 7.49 2.67 22.08
C SER A 101 8.12 4.04 21.86
N SER A 102 9.04 4.15 20.90
CA SER A 102 9.79 5.38 20.61
C SER A 102 10.14 5.47 19.13
N PHE A 103 10.66 6.62 18.72
CA PHE A 103 11.27 6.79 17.39
C PHE A 103 12.78 6.76 17.50
N GLN A 104 13.42 6.05 16.59
CA GLN A 104 14.88 6.03 16.45
C GLN A 104 15.27 6.41 15.02
N LEU A 105 16.37 7.13 14.86
CA LEU A 105 16.94 7.41 13.54
C LEU A 105 17.75 6.22 13.08
N VAL A 106 17.50 5.76 11.86
CA VAL A 106 18.26 4.70 11.20
C VAL A 106 18.64 5.13 9.80
N THR A 107 19.86 4.81 9.39
CA THR A 107 20.34 5.08 8.04
C THR A 107 19.88 3.94 7.12
N VAL A 108 19.09 4.28 6.08
CA VAL A 108 18.51 3.32 5.14
C VAL A 108 18.66 3.81 3.70
N PRO A 109 18.57 2.93 2.68
CA PRO A 109 18.49 3.35 1.28
C PRO A 109 17.30 4.29 1.04
N ILE A 110 17.47 5.25 0.13
CA ILE A 110 16.45 6.28 -0.20
C ILE A 110 15.11 5.69 -0.62
N ALA A 111 15.10 4.49 -1.19
CA ALA A 111 13.86 3.78 -1.53
C ALA A 111 13.00 3.51 -0.29
N ALA A 112 13.59 3.26 0.88
CA ALA A 112 12.85 2.88 2.08
C ALA A 112 11.87 3.97 2.55
N PRO A 113 12.27 5.23 2.81
CA PRO A 113 11.34 6.27 3.21
C PRO A 113 10.27 6.58 2.15
N LEU A 114 10.59 6.47 0.85
CA LEU A 114 9.62 6.67 -0.22
C LEU A 114 8.53 5.59 -0.18
N LEU A 115 8.92 4.33 0.01
CA LEU A 115 7.99 3.22 0.11
C LEU A 115 7.20 3.25 1.43
N VAL A 116 7.81 3.69 2.52
CA VAL A 116 7.13 3.87 3.81
C VAL A 116 6.05 4.95 3.73
N LEU A 117 6.29 6.04 3.00
CA LEU A 117 5.28 7.09 2.76
C LEU A 117 4.05 6.56 1.99
N CYS A 118 4.17 5.47 1.23
CA CYS A 118 3.02 4.81 0.62
C CYS A 118 1.99 4.31 1.66
N GLY A 119 2.39 4.13 2.93
CA GLY A 119 1.46 3.82 4.01
C GLY A 119 0.38 4.90 4.20
N LEU A 120 0.74 6.18 4.03
CA LEU A 120 -0.26 7.26 4.01
C LEU A 120 -1.19 7.15 2.80
N CYS A 121 -0.66 6.78 1.62
CA CYS A 121 -1.45 6.63 0.40
C CYS A 121 -2.47 5.50 0.51
N THR A 122 -2.06 4.35 1.06
CA THR A 122 -2.94 3.18 1.21
C THR A 122 -3.96 3.34 2.33
N SER A 123 -3.74 4.25 3.27
CA SER A 123 -4.54 4.42 4.48
C SER A 123 -6.04 4.63 4.24
N VAL A 124 -6.40 5.40 3.21
CA VAL A 124 -7.80 5.77 2.89
C VAL A 124 -8.45 4.84 1.86
N MET A 125 -7.67 3.96 1.22
CA MET A 125 -8.18 3.18 0.08
C MET A 125 -9.21 2.14 0.49
N TRP A 126 -9.03 1.48 1.65
CA TRP A 126 -10.00 0.49 2.14
C TRP A 126 -11.41 1.07 2.24
N SER A 127 -11.57 2.16 2.98
CA SER A 127 -12.88 2.81 3.18
C SER A 127 -13.43 3.37 1.87
N SER A 128 -12.58 3.95 1.02
CA SER A 128 -12.98 4.47 -0.27
C SER A 128 -13.50 3.37 -1.21
N ILE A 129 -12.80 2.23 -1.28
CA ILE A 129 -13.24 1.08 -2.10
C ILE A 129 -14.54 0.50 -1.55
N PHE A 130 -14.63 0.35 -0.22
CA PHE A 130 -15.83 -0.18 0.44
C PHE A 130 -17.05 0.70 0.16
N ASN A 131 -16.91 2.02 0.33
CA ASN A 131 -17.99 2.96 0.06
C ASN A 131 -18.44 2.91 -1.40
N LEU A 132 -17.49 2.95 -2.35
CA LEU A 132 -17.79 2.89 -3.78
C LEU A 132 -18.39 1.54 -4.20
N ALA A 133 -17.98 0.44 -3.57
CA ALA A 133 -18.50 -0.90 -3.87
C ALA A 133 -19.92 -1.12 -3.35
N ASN A 134 -20.29 -0.45 -2.24
CA ASN A 134 -21.62 -0.60 -1.62
C ASN A 134 -22.61 0.51 -2.08
N GLU A 135 -22.15 1.48 -2.86
CA GLU A 135 -23.01 2.56 -3.35
C GLU A 135 -24.17 2.02 -4.19
N GLY A 136 -25.41 2.31 -3.79
CA GLY A 136 -26.61 1.92 -4.50
C GLY A 136 -27.02 0.45 -4.35
N LEU A 137 -26.43 -0.33 -3.44
CA LEU A 137 -26.78 -1.75 -3.24
C LEU A 137 -27.96 -1.97 -2.28
N GLY A 138 -28.36 -0.96 -1.48
CA GLY A 138 -29.48 -1.04 -0.56
C GLY A 138 -29.46 -2.32 0.27
N LYS A 139 -30.52 -3.13 0.21
CA LYS A 139 -30.70 -4.39 0.96
C LYS A 139 -29.64 -5.46 0.66
N TYR A 140 -28.92 -5.35 -0.45
CA TYR A 140 -27.86 -6.30 -0.82
C TYR A 140 -26.48 -5.96 -0.21
N SER A 141 -26.36 -4.83 0.50
CA SER A 141 -25.07 -4.40 1.09
C SER A 141 -24.45 -5.42 2.05
N ALA A 142 -25.29 -6.18 2.79
CA ALA A 142 -24.80 -7.22 3.68
C ALA A 142 -24.12 -8.38 2.91
N ALA A 143 -24.75 -8.85 1.84
CA ALA A 143 -24.18 -9.91 1.00
C ALA A 143 -22.93 -9.42 0.25
N ALA A 144 -22.96 -8.19 -0.27
CA ALA A 144 -21.81 -7.57 -0.93
C ALA A 144 -20.62 -7.42 0.03
N SER A 145 -20.86 -7.03 1.29
CA SER A 145 -19.82 -6.94 2.32
C SER A 145 -19.18 -8.31 2.61
N GLY A 146 -19.96 -9.39 2.60
CA GLY A 146 -19.43 -10.76 2.73
C GLY A 146 -18.47 -11.11 1.59
N ILE A 147 -18.85 -10.84 0.34
CA ILE A 147 -18.00 -11.06 -0.83
C ILE A 147 -16.76 -10.17 -0.77
N PHE A 148 -16.92 -8.92 -0.36
CA PHE A 148 -15.82 -7.96 -0.17
C PHE A 148 -14.76 -8.51 0.79
N MET A 149 -15.18 -9.09 1.92
CA MET A 149 -14.28 -9.68 2.90
C MET A 149 -13.56 -10.94 2.37
N MET A 150 -14.20 -11.74 1.53
CA MET A 150 -13.54 -12.89 0.88
C MET A 150 -12.39 -12.45 -0.03
N MET A 151 -12.49 -11.29 -0.67
CA MET A 151 -11.46 -10.77 -1.58
C MET A 151 -10.18 -10.31 -0.85
N VAL A 152 -10.16 -10.24 0.48
CA VAL A 152 -8.95 -9.96 1.29
C VAL A 152 -7.83 -10.98 1.05
N VAL A 153 -8.16 -12.16 0.52
CA VAL A 153 -7.17 -13.16 0.07
C VAL A 153 -6.11 -12.60 -0.89
N GLY A 154 -6.38 -11.48 -1.55
CA GLY A 154 -5.40 -10.76 -2.36
C GLY A 154 -4.12 -10.39 -1.63
N GLY A 155 -4.21 -10.17 -0.29
CA GLY A 155 -3.06 -9.93 0.59
C GLY A 155 -2.09 -11.11 0.73
N GLY A 156 -2.51 -12.31 0.35
CA GLY A 156 -1.61 -13.46 0.25
C GLY A 156 -1.06 -13.64 -1.17
N LEU A 157 -1.90 -13.47 -2.19
CA LEU A 157 -1.55 -13.84 -3.56
C LEU A 157 -0.67 -12.80 -4.27
N LEU A 158 -0.98 -11.50 -4.14
CA LEU A 158 -0.19 -10.46 -4.81
C LEU A 158 1.22 -10.29 -4.24
N PRO A 159 1.45 -10.32 -2.91
CA PRO A 159 2.81 -10.31 -2.37
C PRO A 159 3.62 -11.54 -2.79
N LEU A 160 2.97 -12.70 -2.97
CA LEU A 160 3.61 -13.91 -3.49
C LEU A 160 4.12 -13.68 -4.92
N LEU A 161 3.28 -13.12 -5.79
CA LEU A 161 3.69 -12.73 -7.14
C LEU A 161 4.80 -11.68 -7.12
N GLN A 162 4.71 -10.67 -6.24
CA GLN A 162 5.72 -9.63 -6.10
C GLN A 162 7.08 -10.21 -5.70
N ASN A 163 7.11 -11.08 -4.68
CA ASN A 163 8.34 -11.70 -4.23
C ASN A 163 8.91 -12.71 -5.24
N PHE A 164 8.05 -13.44 -5.96
CA PHE A 164 8.48 -14.26 -7.08
C PHE A 164 9.25 -13.44 -8.14
N ILE A 165 8.74 -12.26 -8.49
CA ILE A 165 9.45 -11.35 -9.40
C ILE A 165 10.76 -10.84 -8.77
N ALA A 166 10.80 -10.57 -7.47
CA ALA A 166 12.00 -10.14 -6.77
C ALA A 166 13.10 -11.19 -6.83
N ASP A 167 12.75 -12.47 -6.66
CA ASP A 167 13.70 -13.59 -6.72
C ASP A 167 14.33 -13.78 -8.10
N TYR A 168 13.57 -13.55 -9.18
CA TYR A 168 14.04 -13.69 -10.56
C TYR A 168 14.69 -12.43 -11.13
N SER A 169 14.51 -11.27 -10.54
CA SER A 169 15.05 -10.01 -11.06
C SER A 169 15.72 -9.16 -9.99
N SER A 170 14.95 -8.32 -9.31
CA SER A 170 15.41 -7.52 -8.17
C SER A 170 14.23 -7.06 -7.34
N TYR A 171 14.48 -6.74 -6.05
CA TYR A 171 13.46 -6.16 -5.18
C TYR A 171 12.85 -4.89 -5.77
N MET A 172 13.67 -3.98 -6.30
CA MET A 172 13.15 -2.72 -6.84
C MET A 172 12.28 -2.94 -8.07
N PHE A 173 12.65 -3.87 -8.96
CA PHE A 173 11.81 -4.19 -10.13
C PHE A 173 10.49 -4.84 -9.75
N SER A 174 10.43 -5.62 -8.67
CA SER A 174 9.20 -6.27 -8.21
C SER A 174 8.10 -5.28 -7.82
N TYR A 175 8.46 -4.02 -7.52
CA TYR A 175 7.48 -2.96 -7.26
C TYR A 175 6.64 -2.56 -8.48
N ILE A 176 6.91 -3.15 -9.66
CA ILE A 176 6.00 -3.08 -10.82
C ILE A 176 4.61 -3.65 -10.48
N VAL A 177 4.53 -4.63 -9.57
CA VAL A 177 3.25 -5.24 -9.15
C VAL A 177 2.37 -4.21 -8.41
N PRO A 178 2.80 -3.59 -7.30
CA PRO A 178 2.01 -2.54 -6.65
C PRO A 178 1.84 -1.29 -7.52
N LEU A 179 2.76 -1.00 -8.45
CA LEU A 179 2.61 0.10 -9.40
C LEU A 179 1.40 -0.10 -10.33
N ILE A 180 1.32 -1.27 -10.98
CA ILE A 180 0.17 -1.64 -11.84
C ILE A 180 -1.11 -1.70 -11.00
N ALA A 181 -1.04 -2.22 -9.80
CA ALA A 181 -2.16 -2.29 -8.88
C ALA A 181 -2.71 -0.90 -8.53
N LEU A 182 -1.86 0.08 -8.23
CA LEU A 182 -2.29 1.46 -7.97
C LEU A 182 -2.85 2.15 -9.23
N ALA A 183 -2.29 1.86 -10.41
CA ALA A 183 -2.87 2.33 -11.68
C ALA A 183 -4.29 1.76 -11.89
N PHE A 184 -4.50 0.49 -11.54
CA PHE A 184 -5.84 -0.11 -11.52
C PHE A 184 -6.77 0.58 -10.51
N MET A 185 -6.26 1.02 -9.34
CA MET A 185 -7.06 1.79 -8.38
C MET A 185 -7.54 3.12 -8.96
N CYS A 186 -6.69 3.83 -9.71
CA CYS A 186 -7.08 5.03 -10.42
C CYS A 186 -8.17 4.73 -11.47
N PHE A 187 -8.00 3.67 -12.25
CA PHE A 187 -9.02 3.22 -13.21
C PHE A 187 -10.34 2.89 -12.49
N TYR A 188 -10.30 2.13 -11.41
CA TYR A 188 -11.47 1.79 -10.63
C TYR A 188 -12.19 3.04 -10.10
N ALA A 189 -11.46 4.01 -9.57
CA ALA A 189 -12.04 5.24 -9.05
C ALA A 189 -12.74 6.06 -10.15
N VAL A 190 -12.19 6.11 -11.36
CA VAL A 190 -12.73 6.97 -12.45
C VAL A 190 -13.85 6.27 -13.22
N ILE A 191 -13.69 4.99 -13.52
CA ILE A 191 -14.53 4.24 -14.45
C ILE A 191 -15.22 3.05 -13.76
N GLY A 192 -14.44 2.19 -13.08
CA GLY A 192 -14.90 0.91 -12.58
C GLY A 192 -15.92 0.99 -11.44
N SER A 193 -15.94 2.09 -10.71
CA SER A 193 -16.88 2.33 -9.61
C SER A 193 -18.20 2.98 -10.04
N LYS A 194 -18.41 3.21 -11.36
CA LYS A 194 -19.66 3.80 -11.83
C LYS A 194 -20.81 2.82 -11.61
N ASN A 195 -21.84 3.27 -10.88
CA ASN A 195 -23.06 2.49 -10.72
C ASN A 195 -23.80 2.41 -12.05
N VAL A 196 -23.95 1.20 -12.59
CA VAL A 196 -24.59 0.92 -13.88
C VAL A 196 -26.07 0.58 -13.68
N ASN A 197 -26.44 0.01 -12.54
CA ASN A 197 -27.81 -0.40 -12.22
C ASN A 197 -28.46 0.65 -11.30
N LYS A 198 -29.37 1.42 -11.87
CA LYS A 198 -30.15 2.43 -11.12
C LYS A 198 -31.48 1.89 -10.58
N ASP A 199 -31.83 0.65 -10.92
CA ASP A 199 -33.13 0.04 -10.64
C ASP A 199 -33.08 -0.98 -9.49
N ILE A 200 -31.99 -1.00 -8.71
CA ILE A 200 -31.93 -1.88 -7.52
C ILE A 200 -32.81 -1.26 -6.43
N PRO A 201 -33.83 -2.01 -5.90
CA PRO A 201 -34.64 -1.51 -4.81
C PRO A 201 -33.79 -1.22 -3.59
N VAL A 202 -33.84 0.00 -3.09
CA VAL A 202 -33.07 0.47 -1.90
C VAL A 202 -33.83 0.22 -0.59
N ASP A 203 -35.07 -0.26 -0.67
CA ASP A 203 -35.97 -0.55 0.46
C ASP A 203 -35.73 -1.94 1.07
#